data_cb5f6ae0d87371bf2693a19cdfb0a514
#
_entry.id   cb5f6ae0d87371bf2693a19cdfb0a514
#
_cell.length_a   1.000
_cell.length_b   1.000
_cell.length_c   1.000
_cell.angle_alpha   90.00
_cell.angle_beta   90.00
_cell.angle_gamma   90.00
#
_symmetry.space_group_name_H-M   'P 1'
#
loop_
_entity.id
_entity.type
_entity.pdbx_description
1 polymer ?
#
loop_
_entity_poly.entity_id
_entity_poly.type
_entity_poly.pdbx_seq_one_letter_code
_entity_poly.pdbx_strand_id
1 'polypeptide(L)'
;TGFNQPVCFMPIYYPNTRISDCWGSAGEVTFYHRNGVCYWRARDRHIFSGTSAQVKALDVHRRALENWRNIPDNIKEKWNEFASVVEPHRPPFDGSSHITGHNLFVSAYHGFATLENEHTPEPLPFAEFPKFEIKVIEARSVNGIVILRCRLWLSGADDCNRYRVLGKVLFTNSGAGCKTSKLRNCMSVPTNEPGIIEFTVPSERTGECQLHLRYLLIDSTSGYRTCYHKLSRLIAIL
;
A
#
# COMPACT_ATOMS: atom_id res chain seq x y z
N THR A 1 -9.74 -23.52 -37.06
CA THR A 1 -9.22 -22.16 -36.92
C THR A 1 -8.34 -22.14 -35.67
N GLY A 2 -7.01 -22.45 -35.91
CA GLY A 2 -6.02 -22.48 -34.86
C GLY A 2 -5.61 -21.06 -34.45
N PHE A 3 -5.74 -20.74 -33.17
CA PHE A 3 -5.12 -19.57 -32.59
C PHE A 3 -3.60 -19.81 -32.50
N ASN A 4 -2.85 -19.20 -33.42
CA ASN A 4 -1.41 -19.05 -33.30
C ASN A 4 -1.15 -18.12 -32.13
N GLN A 5 -0.83 -18.66 -30.94
CA GLN A 5 -0.23 -17.88 -29.88
C GLN A 5 1.16 -17.44 -30.36
N PRO A 6 1.50 -16.15 -30.28
CA PRO A 6 2.85 -15.71 -30.57
C PRO A 6 3.78 -16.32 -29.53
N VAL A 7 4.68 -17.20 -30.01
CA VAL A 7 5.77 -17.72 -29.16
C VAL A 7 6.67 -16.54 -28.85
N CYS A 8 6.63 -16.08 -27.60
CA CYS A 8 7.47 -15.00 -27.13
C CYS A 8 8.92 -15.53 -27.04
N PHE A 9 9.69 -15.36 -28.09
CA PHE A 9 11.13 -15.58 -28.06
C PHE A 9 11.73 -14.50 -27.15
N MET A 10 12.37 -14.91 -26.06
CA MET A 10 13.23 -14.05 -25.27
C MET A 10 14.67 -14.22 -25.75
N PRO A 11 15.14 -13.40 -26.68
CA PRO A 11 16.51 -13.52 -27.19
C PRO A 11 17.50 -13.08 -26.11
N ILE A 12 18.61 -13.83 -26.04
CA ILE A 12 19.75 -13.51 -25.17
C ILE A 12 20.58 -12.45 -25.86
N TYR A 13 20.93 -11.40 -25.12
CA TYR A 13 21.87 -10.38 -25.58
C TYR A 13 23.29 -10.80 -25.23
N TYR A 14 24.17 -10.83 -26.25
CA TYR A 14 25.58 -11.03 -26.06
C TYR A 14 26.30 -9.68 -26.14
N PRO A 15 26.98 -9.22 -25.05
CA PRO A 15 27.75 -8.00 -25.06
C PRO A 15 28.81 -8.04 -26.15
N ASN A 16 29.07 -6.93 -26.80
CA ASN A 16 30.15 -6.77 -27.75
C ASN A 16 31.22 -5.80 -27.23
N THR A 17 32.30 -5.59 -27.95
CA THR A 17 33.41 -4.74 -27.53
C THR A 17 33.04 -3.28 -27.27
N ARG A 18 31.88 -2.83 -27.74
CA ARG A 18 31.39 -1.44 -27.56
C ARG A 18 30.37 -1.33 -26.43
N ILE A 19 29.64 -2.41 -26.12
CA ILE A 19 28.59 -2.45 -25.11
C ILE A 19 28.87 -3.67 -24.25
N SER A 20 29.51 -3.46 -23.11
CA SER A 20 29.86 -4.53 -22.18
C SER A 20 28.64 -5.01 -21.37
N ASP A 21 27.70 -4.11 -21.13
CA ASP A 21 26.50 -4.40 -20.35
C ASP A 21 25.36 -3.46 -20.73
N CYS A 22 24.13 -3.93 -20.63
CA CYS A 22 22.93 -3.15 -20.90
C CYS A 22 21.92 -3.35 -19.78
N TRP A 23 21.41 -2.25 -19.26
CA TRP A 23 20.41 -2.22 -18.22
C TRP A 23 19.36 -1.15 -18.48
N GLY A 24 18.07 -1.47 -18.24
CA GLY A 24 16.97 -0.50 -18.37
C GLY A 24 16.30 -0.54 -19.73
N SER A 25 15.59 0.54 -20.09
CA SER A 25 14.80 0.62 -21.31
C SER A 25 15.32 1.67 -22.26
N ALA A 26 15.45 1.30 -23.54
CA ALA A 26 15.83 2.21 -24.62
C ALA A 26 14.85 2.00 -25.78
N GLY A 27 14.08 3.04 -26.12
CA GLY A 27 13.06 2.96 -27.20
C GLY A 27 12.02 1.88 -26.94
N GLU A 28 11.91 0.97 -27.89
CA GLU A 28 10.94 -0.15 -27.88
C GLU A 28 11.49 -1.40 -27.17
N VAL A 29 12.65 -1.32 -26.50
CA VAL A 29 13.33 -2.48 -25.92
C VAL A 29 13.63 -2.24 -24.45
N THR A 30 13.47 -3.29 -23.61
CA THR A 30 13.90 -3.31 -22.22
C THR A 30 14.95 -4.40 -22.04
N PHE A 31 16.13 -4.03 -21.49
CA PHE A 31 17.21 -4.93 -21.11
C PHE A 31 17.12 -5.25 -19.62
N TYR A 32 17.35 -6.50 -19.26
CA TYR A 32 17.35 -6.96 -17.87
C TYR A 32 18.27 -8.17 -17.68
N HIS A 33 18.76 -8.35 -16.45
CA HIS A 33 19.58 -9.48 -16.09
C HIS A 33 18.79 -10.53 -15.31
N ARG A 34 19.06 -11.78 -15.62
CA ARG A 34 18.57 -12.91 -14.86
C ARG A 34 19.70 -13.97 -14.78
N ASN A 35 20.10 -14.32 -13.55
CA ASN A 35 21.19 -15.27 -13.29
C ASN A 35 22.50 -14.90 -14.01
N GLY A 36 22.86 -13.62 -14.01
CA GLY A 36 24.09 -13.13 -14.64
C GLY A 36 24.05 -13.04 -16.19
N VAL A 37 22.95 -13.40 -16.82
CA VAL A 37 22.77 -13.31 -18.28
C VAL A 37 21.90 -12.11 -18.61
N CYS A 38 22.34 -11.31 -19.58
CA CYS A 38 21.57 -10.17 -20.10
C CYS A 38 20.52 -10.65 -21.12
N TYR A 39 19.30 -10.23 -20.92
CA TYR A 39 18.15 -10.48 -21.82
C TYR A 39 17.58 -9.17 -22.30
N TRP A 40 16.91 -9.21 -23.42
CA TRP A 40 16.07 -8.11 -23.84
C TRP A 40 14.68 -8.60 -24.23
N ARG A 41 13.71 -7.72 -24.15
CA ARG A 41 12.33 -7.97 -24.60
C ARG A 41 11.79 -6.71 -25.26
N ALA A 42 10.86 -6.91 -26.20
CA ALA A 42 10.07 -5.80 -26.72
C ALA A 42 9.30 -5.14 -25.57
N ARG A 43 9.23 -3.83 -25.59
CA ARG A 43 8.45 -3.04 -24.63
C ARG A 43 7.00 -3.02 -25.06
N ASP A 44 6.17 -3.81 -24.39
CA ASP A 44 4.73 -3.71 -24.59
C ASP A 44 4.26 -2.35 -24.04
N ARG A 45 3.69 -1.54 -24.91
CA ARG A 45 2.97 -0.33 -24.50
C ARG A 45 1.60 -0.74 -24.01
N HIS A 46 1.50 -1.09 -22.74
CA HIS A 46 0.20 -1.32 -22.15
C HIS A 46 -0.61 -0.02 -22.15
N ILE A 47 -1.72 -0.04 -22.88
CA ILE A 47 -2.73 1.00 -22.75
C ILE A 47 -3.33 0.83 -21.34
N PHE A 48 -3.12 1.83 -20.50
CA PHE A 48 -3.66 1.83 -19.15
C PHE A 48 -5.17 2.00 -19.19
N SER A 49 -5.88 0.89 -19.16
CA SER A 49 -7.34 0.86 -18.91
C SER A 49 -7.59 0.62 -17.42
N GLY A 50 -7.23 1.61 -16.59
CA GLY A 50 -7.35 1.47 -15.14
C GLY A 50 -8.79 1.39 -14.66
N THR A 51 -9.03 0.60 -13.63
CA THR A 51 -10.29 0.67 -12.89
C THR A 51 -10.46 2.07 -12.27
N SER A 52 -11.70 2.48 -11.95
CA SER A 52 -11.97 3.77 -11.31
C SER A 52 -11.11 4.01 -10.06
N ALA A 53 -10.89 2.96 -9.25
CA ALA A 53 -10.02 3.04 -8.08
C ALA A 53 -8.53 3.29 -8.44
N GLN A 54 -8.04 2.67 -9.51
CA GLN A 54 -6.67 2.91 -10.00
C GLN A 54 -6.50 4.32 -10.57
N VAL A 55 -7.50 4.80 -11.31
CA VAL A 55 -7.51 6.18 -11.83
C VAL A 55 -7.49 7.19 -10.67
N LYS A 56 -8.35 6.98 -9.65
CA LYS A 56 -8.37 7.82 -8.44
C LYS A 56 -7.00 7.81 -7.71
N ALA A 57 -6.39 6.64 -7.55
CA ALA A 57 -5.07 6.54 -6.91
C ALA A 57 -3.96 7.23 -7.72
N LEU A 58 -4.01 7.14 -9.06
CA LEU A 58 -3.08 7.82 -9.95
C LEU A 58 -3.24 9.34 -9.88
N ASP A 59 -4.47 9.83 -9.80
CA ASP A 59 -4.77 11.25 -9.65
C ASP A 59 -4.23 11.82 -8.34
N VAL A 60 -4.45 11.12 -7.22
CA VAL A 60 -3.83 11.46 -5.93
C VAL A 60 -2.31 11.54 -6.05
N HIS A 61 -1.69 10.57 -6.72
CA HIS A 61 -0.24 10.55 -6.91
C HIS A 61 0.25 11.75 -7.76
N ARG A 62 -0.44 12.07 -8.85
CA ARG A 62 -0.11 13.24 -9.69
C ARG A 62 -0.19 14.54 -8.90
N ARG A 63 -1.25 14.73 -8.12
CA ARG A 63 -1.39 15.90 -7.24
C ARG A 63 -0.28 15.98 -6.20
N ALA A 64 0.12 14.85 -5.61
CA ALA A 64 1.26 14.81 -4.69
C ALA A 64 2.56 15.28 -5.37
N LEU A 65 2.84 14.81 -6.60
CA LEU A 65 4.03 15.22 -7.34
C LEU A 65 4.01 16.71 -7.74
N GLU A 66 2.86 17.22 -8.11
CA GLU A 66 2.66 18.64 -8.44
C GLU A 66 2.88 19.51 -7.19
N ASN A 67 2.25 19.16 -6.08
CA ASN A 67 2.45 19.87 -4.81
C ASN A 67 3.92 19.85 -4.38
N TRP A 68 4.62 18.72 -4.49
CA TRP A 68 6.05 18.64 -4.18
C TRP A 68 6.89 19.61 -5.02
N ARG A 69 6.60 19.77 -6.30
CA ARG A 69 7.32 20.72 -7.17
C ARG A 69 7.17 22.15 -6.70
N ASN A 70 6.00 22.51 -6.19
CA ASN A 70 5.62 23.86 -5.77
C ASN A 70 6.03 24.18 -4.32
N ILE A 71 6.48 23.21 -3.53
CA ILE A 71 6.96 23.42 -2.17
C ILE A 71 8.29 24.19 -2.19
N PRO A 72 8.47 25.23 -1.35
CA PRO A 72 9.73 25.95 -1.20
C PRO A 72 10.89 25.04 -0.76
N ASP A 73 12.11 25.36 -1.18
CA ASP A 73 13.28 24.50 -0.93
C ASP A 73 13.59 24.32 0.56
N ASN A 74 13.42 25.36 1.38
CA ASN A 74 13.56 25.27 2.83
C ASN A 74 12.60 24.27 3.49
N ILE A 75 11.41 24.06 2.91
CA ILE A 75 10.46 23.06 3.36
C ILE A 75 10.86 21.67 2.86
N LYS A 76 11.38 21.54 1.62
CA LYS A 76 11.95 20.29 1.11
C LYS A 76 13.11 19.79 1.96
N GLU A 77 13.96 20.71 2.44
CA GLU A 77 15.07 20.39 3.33
C GLU A 77 14.56 19.77 4.64
N LYS A 78 13.51 20.33 5.26
CA LYS A 78 12.87 19.71 6.44
C LYS A 78 12.33 18.31 6.17
N TRP A 79 11.71 18.10 5.02
CA TRP A 79 11.27 16.75 4.62
C TRP A 79 12.44 15.77 4.49
N ASN A 80 13.59 16.22 3.96
CA ASN A 80 14.80 15.41 3.85
C ASN A 80 15.40 15.12 5.23
N GLU A 81 15.41 16.10 6.13
CA GLU A 81 15.86 15.93 7.51
C GLU A 81 15.02 14.87 8.24
N PHE A 82 13.69 14.98 8.21
CA PHE A 82 12.82 14.01 8.87
C PHE A 82 12.82 12.64 8.19
N ALA A 83 13.05 12.57 6.88
CA ALA A 83 13.18 11.31 6.19
C ALA A 83 14.42 10.51 6.58
N SER A 84 15.47 11.17 7.05
CA SER A 84 16.74 10.54 7.43
C SER A 84 16.62 9.61 8.64
N VAL A 85 15.61 9.79 9.49
CA VAL A 85 15.35 8.96 10.67
C VAL A 85 14.28 7.89 10.44
N VAL A 86 13.64 7.87 9.27
CA VAL A 86 12.59 6.90 8.94
C VAL A 86 13.19 5.63 8.35
N GLU A 87 12.96 4.51 8.99
CA GLU A 87 13.34 3.21 8.43
C GLU A 87 12.52 2.90 7.16
N PRO A 88 13.17 2.49 6.07
CA PRO A 88 12.47 2.11 4.86
C PRO A 88 11.66 0.82 5.06
N HIS A 89 10.45 0.77 4.49
CA HIS A 89 9.59 -0.42 4.56
C HIS A 89 10.12 -1.60 3.74
N ARG A 90 11.14 -1.39 2.94
CA ARG A 90 11.85 -2.41 2.16
C ARG A 90 13.33 -2.19 2.31
N PRO A 91 14.12 -3.24 2.56
CA PRO A 91 15.57 -3.10 2.57
C PRO A 91 16.00 -2.56 1.21
N PRO A 92 16.88 -1.56 1.16
CA PRO A 92 17.51 -1.13 -0.07
C PRO A 92 18.42 -2.23 -0.59
N PHE A 93 18.56 -2.32 -1.90
CA PHE A 93 19.41 -3.34 -2.53
C PHE A 93 20.92 -3.12 -2.25
N ASP A 94 21.31 -1.89 -1.91
CA ASP A 94 22.68 -1.42 -1.74
C ASP A 94 23.08 -1.13 -0.29
N GLY A 95 22.21 -1.41 0.68
CA GLY A 95 22.46 -1.12 2.10
C GLY A 95 22.32 0.35 2.50
N SER A 96 22.06 1.26 1.58
CA SER A 96 21.70 2.66 1.92
C SER A 96 20.26 2.71 2.45
N SER A 97 20.09 3.16 3.68
CA SER A 97 18.89 2.87 4.47
C SER A 97 17.92 4.05 4.64
N HIS A 98 17.98 5.06 3.76
CA HIS A 98 17.11 6.22 3.95
C HIS A 98 16.08 6.35 2.84
N ILE A 99 14.84 6.63 3.23
CA ILE A 99 13.87 7.17 2.27
C ILE A 99 14.20 8.64 2.02
N THR A 100 13.88 9.13 0.82
CA THR A 100 14.05 10.56 0.52
C THR A 100 12.89 11.38 1.09
N GLY A 101 13.10 12.66 1.35
CA GLY A 101 12.03 13.57 1.76
C GLY A 101 10.86 13.59 0.78
N HIS A 102 11.15 13.50 -0.53
CA HIS A 102 10.12 13.33 -1.56
C HIS A 102 9.26 12.09 -1.32
N ASN A 103 9.86 10.94 -1.04
CA ASN A 103 9.11 9.70 -0.80
C ASN A 103 8.29 9.78 0.49
N LEU A 104 8.83 10.41 1.55
CA LEU A 104 8.13 10.64 2.79
C LEU A 104 6.90 11.55 2.57
N PHE A 105 7.08 12.68 1.86
CA PHE A 105 6.01 13.59 1.51
C PHE A 105 4.90 12.89 0.71
N VAL A 106 5.26 12.16 -0.36
CA VAL A 106 4.28 11.43 -1.18
C VAL A 106 3.53 10.39 -0.34
N SER A 107 4.22 9.71 0.59
CA SER A 107 3.58 8.77 1.52
C SER A 107 2.59 9.46 2.44
N ALA A 108 2.95 10.61 3.02
CA ALA A 108 2.07 11.42 3.88
C ALA A 108 0.86 11.94 3.10
N TYR A 109 1.08 12.45 1.89
CA TYR A 109 0.01 12.92 1.00
C TYR A 109 -1.02 11.82 0.69
N HIS A 110 -0.57 10.60 0.40
CA HIS A 110 -1.45 9.46 0.24
C HIS A 110 -2.16 9.06 1.55
N GLY A 111 -1.52 9.26 2.70
CA GLY A 111 -2.15 9.08 4.01
C GLY A 111 -3.32 10.04 4.18
N PHE A 112 -3.11 11.34 3.95
CA PHE A 112 -4.17 12.36 4.01
C PHE A 112 -5.30 12.08 3.02
N ALA A 113 -4.97 11.78 1.76
CA ALA A 113 -5.98 11.45 0.76
C ALA A 113 -6.81 10.19 1.14
N THR A 114 -6.21 9.25 1.86
CA THR A 114 -6.93 8.09 2.39
C THR A 114 -7.89 8.46 3.52
N LEU A 115 -7.57 9.50 4.28
CA LEU A 115 -8.41 10.05 5.35
C LEU A 115 -9.42 11.10 4.83
N GLU A 116 -9.51 11.29 3.51
CA GLU A 116 -10.33 12.34 2.88
C GLU A 116 -9.94 13.75 3.32
N ASN A 117 -8.69 13.92 3.76
CA ASN A 117 -8.11 15.20 4.10
C ASN A 117 -7.48 15.81 2.83
N GLU A 118 -7.95 16.97 2.42
CA GLU A 118 -7.50 17.66 1.20
C GLU A 118 -6.29 18.57 1.43
N HIS A 119 -5.85 18.73 2.68
CA HIS A 119 -4.68 19.57 2.98
C HIS A 119 -3.39 18.95 2.49
N THR A 120 -2.45 19.80 2.10
CA THR A 120 -1.08 19.39 1.83
C THR A 120 -0.38 19.09 3.16
N PRO A 121 0.24 17.92 3.33
CA PRO A 121 0.91 17.59 4.58
C PRO A 121 2.10 18.51 4.84
N GLU A 122 2.24 18.93 6.08
CA GLU A 122 3.38 19.70 6.56
C GLU A 122 4.51 18.75 7.03
N PRO A 123 5.78 19.18 6.93
CA PRO A 123 6.88 18.39 7.47
C PRO A 123 6.80 18.39 9.00
N LEU A 124 6.50 17.24 9.55
CA LEU A 124 6.48 17.00 10.99
C LEU A 124 7.57 15.99 11.37
N PRO A 125 8.21 16.12 12.54
CA PRO A 125 9.14 15.13 13.03
C PRO A 125 8.48 13.75 13.05
N PHE A 126 9.22 12.74 12.58
CA PHE A 126 8.74 11.37 12.63
C PHE A 126 8.76 10.90 14.10
N ALA A 127 7.56 10.58 14.60
CA ALA A 127 7.41 9.92 15.89
C ALA A 127 7.18 8.43 15.66
N GLU A 128 7.77 7.60 16.52
CA GLU A 128 7.48 6.17 16.47
C GLU A 128 5.98 5.92 16.68
N PHE A 129 5.45 5.05 15.85
CA PHE A 129 4.07 4.61 16.02
C PHE A 129 3.93 3.76 17.29
N PRO A 130 2.79 3.87 18.00
CA PRO A 130 2.51 2.96 19.10
C PRO A 130 2.48 1.52 18.60
N LYS A 131 2.88 0.57 19.43
CA LYS A 131 2.62 -0.84 19.14
C LYS A 131 1.11 -1.05 19.12
N PHE A 132 0.61 -1.77 18.14
CA PHE A 132 -0.82 -1.94 17.95
C PHE A 132 -1.19 -3.34 17.53
N GLU A 133 -2.37 -3.76 17.96
CA GLU A 133 -2.96 -5.04 17.62
C GLU A 133 -4.46 -4.90 17.40
N ILE A 134 -5.01 -5.70 16.48
CA ILE A 134 -6.44 -5.77 16.23
C ILE A 134 -6.93 -7.18 16.55
N LYS A 135 -7.95 -7.26 17.39
CA LYS A 135 -8.67 -8.49 17.70
C LYS A 135 -10.10 -8.39 17.20
N VAL A 136 -10.49 -9.30 16.33
CA VAL A 136 -11.88 -9.41 15.86
C VAL A 136 -12.75 -9.91 17.03
N ILE A 137 -13.80 -9.18 17.35
CA ILE A 137 -14.77 -9.51 18.40
C ILE A 137 -15.96 -10.21 17.77
N GLU A 138 -16.50 -9.61 16.69
CA GLU A 138 -17.75 -10.02 16.08
C GLU A 138 -17.72 -9.75 14.57
N ALA A 139 -18.43 -10.57 13.82
CA ALA A 139 -18.72 -10.34 12.41
C ALA A 139 -20.20 -10.59 12.17
N ARG A 140 -20.90 -9.62 11.59
CA ARG A 140 -22.32 -9.75 11.27
C ARG A 140 -22.61 -9.33 9.85
N SER A 141 -23.56 -9.98 9.19
CA SER A 141 -24.02 -9.64 7.85
C SER A 141 -25.34 -8.88 7.91
N VAL A 142 -25.38 -7.72 7.25
CA VAL A 142 -26.57 -6.90 7.14
C VAL A 142 -26.69 -6.39 5.71
N ASN A 143 -27.74 -6.80 5.00
CA ASN A 143 -28.06 -6.31 3.63
C ASN A 143 -26.88 -6.41 2.65
N GLY A 144 -26.17 -7.54 2.61
CA GLY A 144 -25.02 -7.74 1.70
C GLY A 144 -23.74 -7.01 2.12
N ILE A 145 -23.69 -6.56 3.36
CA ILE A 145 -22.53 -5.91 3.95
C ILE A 145 -22.14 -6.67 5.21
N VAL A 146 -20.87 -7.03 5.31
CA VAL A 146 -20.30 -7.59 6.54
C VAL A 146 -19.69 -6.47 7.37
N ILE A 147 -20.13 -6.33 8.59
CA ILE A 147 -19.60 -5.43 9.60
C ILE A 147 -18.69 -6.25 10.50
N LEU A 148 -17.39 -5.93 10.50
CA LEU A 148 -16.39 -6.51 11.40
C LEU A 148 -16.18 -5.57 12.56
N ARG A 149 -16.57 -5.98 13.76
CA ARG A 149 -16.31 -5.27 15.00
C ARG A 149 -15.03 -5.77 15.62
N CYS A 150 -14.09 -4.87 15.82
CA CYS A 150 -12.75 -5.18 16.26
C CYS A 150 -12.35 -4.34 17.46
N ARG A 151 -11.56 -4.92 18.36
CA ARG A 151 -10.86 -4.18 19.40
C ARG A 151 -9.49 -3.79 18.90
N LEU A 152 -9.22 -2.48 18.88
CA LEU A 152 -7.91 -1.91 18.64
C LEU A 152 -7.22 -1.69 20.00
N TRP A 153 -6.04 -2.25 20.15
CA TRP A 153 -5.17 -1.98 21.27
C TRP A 153 -3.97 -1.16 20.80
N LEU A 154 -3.67 -0.08 21.50
CA LEU A 154 -2.53 0.80 21.27
C LEU A 154 -1.71 0.91 22.55
N SER A 155 -0.39 0.68 22.47
CA SER A 155 0.51 0.81 23.62
C SER A 155 1.11 2.21 23.66
N GLY A 156 0.90 2.94 24.79
CA GLY A 156 1.56 4.22 25.02
C GLY A 156 1.03 5.38 24.16
N ALA A 157 -0.19 5.25 23.61
CA ALA A 157 -0.84 6.36 22.92
C ALA A 157 -1.75 7.12 23.89
N ASP A 158 -1.45 8.39 24.12
CA ASP A 158 -2.28 9.28 24.96
C ASP A 158 -3.59 9.66 24.25
N ASP A 159 -3.62 9.66 22.92
CA ASP A 159 -4.80 9.98 22.12
C ASP A 159 -5.04 8.92 21.02
N CYS A 160 -5.97 8.00 21.31
CA CYS A 160 -6.38 6.97 20.34
C CYS A 160 -7.08 7.57 19.10
N ASN A 161 -7.63 8.79 19.20
CA ASN A 161 -8.33 9.44 18.08
C ASN A 161 -7.38 9.98 17.02
N ARG A 162 -6.12 10.17 17.35
CA ARG A 162 -5.07 10.58 16.44
C ARG A 162 -4.85 9.53 15.33
N TYR A 163 -5.07 8.26 15.63
CA TYR A 163 -4.76 7.17 14.70
C TYR A 163 -6.03 6.59 14.06
N ARG A 164 -5.94 6.36 12.76
CA ARG A 164 -6.97 5.65 11.98
C ARG A 164 -6.41 4.35 11.44
N VAL A 165 -7.24 3.34 11.37
CA VAL A 165 -6.84 2.03 10.82
C VAL A 165 -7.36 1.90 9.40
N LEU A 166 -6.45 1.70 8.45
CA LEU A 166 -6.78 1.26 7.10
C LEU A 166 -6.67 -0.26 7.04
N GLY A 167 -7.77 -0.93 6.68
CA GLY A 167 -7.84 -2.36 6.46
C GLY A 167 -7.89 -2.72 4.97
N LYS A 168 -7.46 -3.95 4.69
CA LYS A 168 -7.74 -4.66 3.43
C LYS A 168 -8.28 -6.03 3.78
N VAL A 169 -9.53 -6.28 3.44
CA VAL A 169 -10.26 -7.48 3.85
C VAL A 169 -10.55 -8.40 2.68
N LEU A 170 -10.49 -9.69 2.95
CA LEU A 170 -10.94 -10.76 2.07
C LEU A 170 -11.54 -11.87 2.93
N PHE A 171 -12.74 -12.33 2.55
CA PHE A 171 -13.35 -13.55 3.09
C PHE A 171 -13.18 -14.69 2.09
N THR A 172 -12.74 -15.85 2.58
CA THR A 172 -12.58 -17.06 1.77
C THR A 172 -13.23 -18.26 2.48
N ASN A 173 -13.34 -19.39 1.81
CA ASN A 173 -13.75 -20.61 2.46
C ASN A 173 -12.73 -21.02 3.53
N SER A 174 -13.19 -21.76 4.54
CA SER A 174 -12.31 -22.31 5.59
C SER A 174 -11.11 -23.03 4.99
N GLY A 175 -9.91 -22.73 5.50
CA GLY A 175 -8.65 -23.29 5.03
C GLY A 175 -8.10 -22.72 3.70
N ALA A 176 -8.84 -21.86 3.00
CA ALA A 176 -8.35 -21.28 1.76
C ALA A 176 -7.38 -20.11 1.99
N GLY A 177 -6.32 -20.04 1.18
CA GLY A 177 -5.29 -19.02 1.26
C GLY A 177 -5.72 -17.64 0.79
N CYS A 178 -4.97 -16.62 1.21
CA CYS A 178 -5.19 -15.23 0.85
C CYS A 178 -4.68 -14.91 -0.57
N LYS A 179 -5.60 -14.54 -1.49
CA LYS A 179 -5.24 -13.95 -2.78
C LYS A 179 -5.16 -12.43 -2.64
N THR A 180 -3.95 -11.90 -2.65
CA THR A 180 -3.67 -10.46 -2.40
C THR A 180 -4.43 -9.52 -3.35
N SER A 181 -4.61 -9.91 -4.61
CA SER A 181 -5.34 -9.12 -5.61
C SER A 181 -6.85 -9.00 -5.33
N LYS A 182 -7.40 -9.88 -4.49
CA LYS A 182 -8.80 -9.88 -4.11
C LYS A 182 -9.09 -9.11 -2.82
N LEU A 183 -8.07 -8.67 -2.09
CA LEU A 183 -8.24 -7.83 -0.92
C LEU A 183 -8.93 -6.51 -1.30
N ARG A 184 -9.92 -6.09 -0.52
CA ARG A 184 -10.65 -4.83 -0.69
C ARG A 184 -10.32 -3.86 0.44
N ASN A 185 -10.02 -2.62 0.06
CA ASN A 185 -9.77 -1.55 1.02
C ASN A 185 -11.03 -1.26 1.82
N CYS A 186 -10.87 -1.07 3.12
CA CYS A 186 -11.89 -0.58 4.02
C CYS A 186 -11.25 0.31 5.08
N MET A 187 -11.88 1.43 5.39
CA MET A 187 -11.44 2.30 6.48
C MET A 187 -12.18 1.91 7.75
N SER A 188 -11.48 1.92 8.88
CA SER A 188 -12.16 1.73 10.17
C SER A 188 -12.92 2.99 10.56
N VAL A 189 -14.11 2.76 11.11
CA VAL A 189 -14.90 3.80 11.76
C VAL A 189 -14.81 3.57 13.27
N PRO A 190 -14.43 4.58 14.08
CA PRO A 190 -14.49 4.46 15.52
C PRO A 190 -15.95 4.35 15.97
N THR A 191 -16.19 3.55 16.98
CA THR A 191 -17.51 3.46 17.62
C THR A 191 -17.58 4.37 18.87
N ASN A 192 -18.74 4.46 19.48
CA ASN A 192 -18.90 5.16 20.76
C ASN A 192 -18.21 4.43 21.93
N GLU A 193 -17.77 3.19 21.73
CA GLU A 193 -17.06 2.41 22.72
C GLU A 193 -15.53 2.62 22.58
N PRO A 194 -14.82 2.98 23.65
CA PRO A 194 -13.38 3.21 23.59
C PRO A 194 -12.62 1.97 23.10
N GLY A 195 -11.74 2.16 22.13
CA GLY A 195 -10.91 1.10 21.55
C GLY A 195 -11.66 0.10 20.67
N ILE A 196 -12.92 0.35 20.35
CA ILE A 196 -13.68 -0.45 19.38
C ILE A 196 -13.78 0.28 18.06
N ILE A 197 -13.43 -0.44 16.99
CA ILE A 197 -13.52 0.03 15.60
C ILE A 197 -14.34 -0.93 14.77
N GLU A 198 -14.99 -0.44 13.74
CA GLU A 198 -15.75 -1.25 12.79
C GLU A 198 -15.21 -1.08 11.37
N PHE A 199 -15.15 -2.20 10.64
CA PHE A 199 -14.92 -2.21 9.21
C PHE A 199 -16.18 -2.64 8.49
N THR A 200 -16.57 -1.86 7.51
CA THR A 200 -17.72 -2.15 6.65
C THR A 200 -17.21 -2.70 5.32
N VAL A 201 -17.57 -3.93 5.00
CA VAL A 201 -17.05 -4.65 3.82
C VAL A 201 -18.22 -5.18 2.99
N PRO A 202 -18.39 -4.75 1.73
CA PRO A 202 -19.40 -5.35 0.85
C PRO A 202 -19.12 -6.85 0.65
N SER A 203 -20.00 -7.71 1.13
CA SER A 203 -19.91 -9.15 1.02
C SER A 203 -21.23 -9.80 1.39
N GLU A 204 -21.65 -10.77 0.60
CA GLU A 204 -22.85 -11.59 0.86
C GLU A 204 -22.55 -12.85 1.69
N ARG A 205 -21.33 -12.94 2.24
CA ARG A 205 -20.90 -14.11 3.00
C ARG A 205 -21.58 -14.17 4.35
N THR A 206 -22.00 -15.39 4.72
CA THR A 206 -22.56 -15.77 6.03
C THR A 206 -21.95 -17.09 6.49
N GLY A 207 -22.07 -17.40 7.78
CA GLY A 207 -21.57 -18.62 8.37
C GLY A 207 -20.05 -18.63 8.56
N GLU A 208 -19.47 -19.81 8.66
CA GLU A 208 -18.03 -19.96 8.88
C GLU A 208 -17.22 -19.61 7.64
N CYS A 209 -16.23 -18.76 7.82
CA CYS A 209 -15.31 -18.39 6.76
C CYS A 209 -13.93 -18.01 7.31
N GLN A 210 -12.92 -18.04 6.43
CA GLN A 210 -11.59 -17.56 6.73
C GLN A 210 -11.52 -16.05 6.43
N LEU A 211 -11.30 -15.25 7.45
CA LEU A 211 -10.97 -13.83 7.32
C LEU A 211 -9.48 -13.66 7.05
N HIS A 212 -9.16 -12.89 6.03
CA HIS A 212 -7.82 -12.35 5.81
C HIS A 212 -7.89 -10.83 5.92
N LEU A 213 -7.24 -10.28 6.93
CA LEU A 213 -7.16 -8.85 7.18
C LEU A 213 -5.70 -8.41 7.11
N ARG A 214 -5.42 -7.41 6.27
CA ARG A 214 -4.18 -6.63 6.32
C ARG A 214 -4.53 -5.25 6.82
N TYR A 215 -3.80 -4.73 7.77
CA TYR A 215 -4.13 -3.44 8.38
C TYR A 215 -2.87 -2.65 8.71
N LEU A 216 -2.99 -1.33 8.71
CA LEU A 216 -1.96 -0.40 9.10
C LEU A 216 -2.58 0.78 9.87
N LEU A 217 -1.76 1.49 10.64
CA LEU A 217 -2.13 2.77 11.22
C LEU A 217 -1.77 3.92 10.29
N ILE A 218 -2.62 4.94 10.31
CA ILE A 218 -2.36 6.26 9.71
C ILE A 218 -2.46 7.28 10.84
N ASP A 219 -1.44 8.09 11.00
CA ASP A 219 -1.48 9.27 11.86
C ASP A 219 -2.26 10.38 11.14
N SER A 220 -3.39 10.80 11.70
CA SER A 220 -4.25 11.82 11.11
C SER A 220 -3.63 13.22 11.08
N THR A 221 -2.61 13.47 11.91
CA THR A 221 -1.92 14.76 11.98
C THR A 221 -0.85 14.91 10.91
N SER A 222 -0.06 13.84 10.69
CA SER A 222 1.08 13.87 9.77
C SER A 222 0.81 13.16 8.43
N GLY A 223 -0.21 12.31 8.37
CA GLY A 223 -0.43 11.40 7.24
C GLY A 223 0.56 10.23 7.17
N TYR A 224 1.47 10.11 8.12
CA TYR A 224 2.43 9.00 8.16
C TYR A 224 1.72 7.68 8.39
N ARG A 225 2.32 6.60 7.88
CA ARG A 225 1.71 5.25 7.89
C ARG A 225 2.70 4.21 8.36
N THR A 226 2.19 3.21 9.07
CA THR A 226 2.97 2.01 9.41
C THR A 226 3.06 1.04 8.24
N CYS A 227 3.85 -0.01 8.42
CA CYS A 227 3.78 -1.21 7.58
C CYS A 227 2.44 -1.94 7.78
N TYR A 228 2.07 -2.78 6.80
CA TYR A 228 0.91 -3.66 6.94
C TYR A 228 1.19 -4.82 7.88
N HIS A 229 0.36 -4.93 8.91
CA HIS A 229 0.19 -6.15 9.70
C HIS A 229 -0.78 -7.10 9.00
N LYS A 230 -0.70 -8.39 9.33
CA LYS A 230 -1.52 -9.44 8.73
C LYS A 230 -2.21 -10.22 9.84
N LEU A 231 -3.51 -10.43 9.68
CA LEU A 231 -4.31 -11.34 10.50
C LEU A 231 -5.03 -12.30 9.57
N SER A 232 -4.95 -13.59 9.86
CA SER A 232 -5.74 -14.61 9.18
C SER A 232 -6.38 -15.49 10.23
N ARG A 233 -7.71 -15.55 10.24
CA ARG A 233 -8.48 -16.21 11.30
C ARG A 233 -9.78 -16.79 10.76
N LEU A 234 -10.18 -17.95 11.29
CA LEU A 234 -11.53 -18.49 11.12
C LEU A 234 -12.51 -17.67 11.96
N ILE A 235 -13.59 -17.23 11.36
CA ILE A 235 -14.66 -16.47 12.00
C ILE A 235 -16.02 -17.02 11.57
N ALA A 236 -17.04 -16.80 12.40
CA ALA A 236 -18.44 -16.97 12.03
C ALA A 236 -19.05 -15.60 11.73
N ILE A 237 -19.71 -15.45 10.59
CA ILE A 237 -20.50 -14.26 10.22
C ILE A 237 -21.95 -14.57 10.55
N LEU A 238 -22.49 -13.86 11.53
CA LEU A 238 -23.87 -13.96 12.03
C LEU A 238 -24.86 -13.24 11.12
#